data_714837823075e1666ddd5fb484fcabd2
#
_entry.id   714837823075e1666ddd5fb484fcabd2
#
_cell.length_a   1.000
_cell.length_b   1.000
_cell.length_c   1.000
_cell.angle_alpha   90.00
_cell.angle_beta   90.00
_cell.angle_gamma   90.00
#
_symmetry.space_group_name_H-M   'P 1'
#
loop_
_entity.id
_entity.type
_entity.pdbx_description
1 polymer ?
#
loop_
_entity_poly.entity_id
_entity_poly.type
_entity_poly.pdbx_seq_one_letter_code
_entity_poly.pdbx_strand_id
1 'polypeptide(L)'
;IWTDVNGVMSADPNRVPEAQVIDQLTYNEAMELAYFGAKVIHPQTLGPVIDKDIPVWIRSSHNPSHPGSRIAADAAQIDNIKGITAIGGMALVNLEGAGMIGVPGTADRLFGALKEAGVSVTLISQASSEHSICIAVPSDVSARAAQVIRDAFADELESGQIQRVDVTDDQSIVAVVGDGMAGTPGIAARFFGTLSRAGINVRAIAQGSSERNISAVVDSDEATKALRAAHSGFYLSHKTISIGLIGPGIVGQALLRQLDKQADRLAEQFNLDLRVRAIARSQTMVLGERRLDLANWDESWDEQAVETDLDAFEAHVNPDHLPHAVIIDCTASDY
;
A
#
# COMPACT_ATOMS: atom_id res chain seq x y z
N ILE A 1 -13.79 20.51 -0.50
CA ILE A 1 -14.51 19.30 -0.03
C ILE A 1 -14.12 19.07 1.43
N TRP A 2 -15.13 18.90 2.28
CA TRP A 2 -14.94 18.60 3.70
C TRP A 2 -15.19 17.10 3.94
N THR A 3 -14.31 16.47 4.73
CA THR A 3 -14.34 15.03 5.05
C THR A 3 -13.91 14.81 6.51
N ASP A 4 -13.78 13.58 6.93
CA ASP A 4 -13.32 13.16 8.27
C ASP A 4 -11.78 13.05 8.42
N VAL A 5 -11.05 13.05 7.29
CA VAL A 5 -9.57 12.99 7.27
C VAL A 5 -8.96 14.37 6.93
N ASN A 6 -7.72 14.60 7.36
CA ASN A 6 -7.03 15.89 7.17
C ASN A 6 -6.69 16.22 5.71
N GLY A 7 -6.88 15.30 4.78
CA GLY A 7 -6.56 15.44 3.36
C GLY A 7 -6.50 14.08 2.68
N VAL A 8 -5.98 14.03 1.46
CA VAL A 8 -5.65 12.78 0.78
C VAL A 8 -4.42 12.20 1.47
N MET A 9 -4.51 10.94 1.90
CA MET A 9 -3.46 10.28 2.64
C MET A 9 -2.54 9.48 1.70
N SER A 10 -1.26 9.36 2.06
CA SER A 10 -0.26 8.58 1.32
C SER A 10 -0.56 7.07 1.30
N ALA A 11 -1.37 6.59 2.24
CA ALA A 11 -2.00 5.26 2.29
C ALA A 11 -3.23 5.31 3.21
N ASP A 12 -4.00 4.22 3.28
CA ASP A 12 -5.11 4.09 4.25
C ASP A 12 -4.56 4.13 5.69
N PRO A 13 -4.85 5.16 6.48
CA PRO A 13 -4.32 5.32 7.83
C PRO A 13 -4.77 4.24 8.82
N ASN A 14 -5.91 3.56 8.56
CA ASN A 14 -6.36 2.44 9.37
C ASN A 14 -5.51 1.18 9.17
N ARG A 15 -4.81 1.09 8.04
CA ARG A 15 -3.95 -0.05 7.67
C ARG A 15 -2.47 0.29 7.78
N VAL A 16 -2.11 1.56 7.59
CA VAL A 16 -0.74 2.10 7.61
C VAL A 16 -0.69 3.27 8.57
N PRO A 17 -0.29 3.07 9.84
CA PRO A 17 -0.21 4.13 10.84
C PRO A 17 0.74 5.27 10.46
N GLU A 18 1.74 5.00 9.62
CA GLU A 18 2.71 5.97 9.10
C GLU A 18 2.18 6.82 7.94
N ALA A 19 0.94 6.60 7.50
CA ALA A 19 0.35 7.39 6.42
C ALA A 19 0.36 8.88 6.74
N GLN A 20 0.71 9.69 5.74
CA GLN A 20 0.87 11.14 5.86
C GLN A 20 -0.13 11.82 4.94
N VAL A 21 -0.51 13.07 5.27
CA VAL A 21 -1.29 13.90 4.36
C VAL A 21 -0.40 14.31 3.18
N ILE A 22 -0.91 14.18 1.97
CA ILE A 22 -0.26 14.64 0.75
C ILE A 22 -0.67 16.09 0.53
N ASP A 23 0.26 17.03 0.58
CA ASP A 23 -0.04 18.46 0.48
C ASP A 23 -0.60 18.84 -0.90
N GLN A 24 -0.01 18.30 -1.97
CA GLN A 24 -0.35 18.62 -3.34
C GLN A 24 -0.40 17.38 -4.23
N LEU A 25 -1.45 17.33 -5.08
CA LEU A 25 -1.64 16.30 -6.10
C LEU A 25 -2.05 16.94 -7.43
N THR A 26 -1.64 16.32 -8.52
CA THR A 26 -2.25 16.59 -9.82
C THR A 26 -3.65 15.97 -9.89
N TYR A 27 -4.46 16.40 -10.86
CA TYR A 27 -5.77 15.77 -11.11
C TYR A 27 -5.61 14.29 -11.49
N ASN A 28 -4.56 13.93 -12.24
CA ASN A 28 -4.29 12.56 -12.63
C ASN A 28 -3.96 11.68 -11.42
N GLU A 29 -3.07 12.14 -10.55
CA GLU A 29 -2.73 11.44 -9.30
C GLU A 29 -3.96 11.24 -8.41
N ALA A 30 -4.80 12.27 -8.28
CA ALA A 30 -6.03 12.20 -7.50
C ALA A 30 -7.04 11.20 -8.11
N MET A 31 -7.17 11.14 -9.44
CA MET A 31 -8.03 10.16 -10.12
C MET A 31 -7.52 8.72 -9.93
N GLU A 32 -6.22 8.50 -10.08
CA GLU A 32 -5.62 7.18 -9.87
C GLU A 32 -5.81 6.69 -8.43
N LEU A 33 -5.51 7.54 -7.44
CA LEU A 33 -5.71 7.19 -6.03
C LEU A 33 -7.18 6.93 -5.71
N ALA A 34 -8.11 7.74 -6.25
CA ALA A 34 -9.53 7.56 -6.05
C ALA A 34 -10.05 6.27 -6.69
N TYR A 35 -9.56 5.90 -7.87
CA TYR A 35 -9.91 4.67 -8.55
C TYR A 35 -9.45 3.44 -7.75
N PHE A 36 -8.25 3.47 -7.22
CA PHE A 36 -7.66 2.38 -6.46
C PHE A 36 -8.02 2.37 -4.97
N GLY A 37 -9.11 3.03 -4.55
CA GLY A 37 -9.73 2.84 -3.24
C GLY A 37 -9.48 3.92 -2.19
N ALA A 38 -8.85 5.05 -2.55
CA ALA A 38 -8.85 6.23 -1.69
C ALA A 38 -10.27 6.82 -1.63
N LYS A 39 -11.02 6.51 -0.58
CA LYS A 39 -12.45 6.84 -0.41
C LYS A 39 -12.77 8.35 -0.28
N VAL A 40 -11.76 9.21 -0.44
CA VAL A 40 -11.89 10.65 -0.17
C VAL A 40 -12.61 11.41 -1.30
N ILE A 41 -12.46 10.95 -2.56
CA ILE A 41 -13.06 11.56 -3.75
C ILE A 41 -13.53 10.47 -4.69
N HIS A 42 -14.72 10.63 -5.28
CA HIS A 42 -15.15 9.76 -6.37
C HIS A 42 -14.56 10.27 -7.70
N PRO A 43 -13.95 9.41 -8.58
CA PRO A 43 -13.32 9.85 -9.82
C PRO A 43 -14.24 10.71 -10.71
N GLN A 44 -15.53 10.39 -10.79
CA GLN A 44 -16.50 11.17 -11.57
C GLN A 44 -16.71 12.60 -11.07
N THR A 45 -16.39 12.90 -9.81
CA THR A 45 -16.47 14.26 -9.27
C THR A 45 -15.37 15.18 -9.80
N LEU A 46 -14.24 14.58 -10.24
CA LEU A 46 -13.11 15.34 -10.76
C LEU A 46 -13.29 15.80 -12.21
N GLY A 47 -14.06 15.10 -13.02
CA GLY A 47 -14.27 15.46 -14.44
C GLY A 47 -14.64 16.92 -14.66
N PRO A 48 -15.72 17.45 -14.05
CA PRO A 48 -16.15 18.85 -14.24
C PRO A 48 -15.14 19.90 -13.76
N VAL A 49 -14.29 19.58 -12.78
CA VAL A 49 -13.28 20.53 -12.25
C VAL A 49 -12.01 20.51 -13.09
N ILE A 50 -11.66 19.36 -13.67
CA ILE A 50 -10.54 19.22 -14.61
C ILE A 50 -10.80 20.04 -15.87
N ASP A 51 -11.99 19.89 -16.46
CA ASP A 51 -12.36 20.60 -17.70
C ASP A 51 -12.28 22.12 -17.56
N LYS A 52 -12.42 22.65 -16.35
CA LYS A 52 -12.42 24.08 -16.06
C LYS A 52 -11.20 24.56 -15.29
N ASP A 53 -10.22 23.68 -15.06
CA ASP A 53 -9.03 23.92 -14.25
C ASP A 53 -9.33 24.55 -12.87
N ILE A 54 -10.31 23.98 -12.17
CA ILE A 54 -10.74 24.46 -10.85
C ILE A 54 -9.95 23.72 -9.75
N PRO A 55 -9.11 24.40 -8.96
CA PRO A 55 -8.40 23.77 -7.85
C PRO A 55 -9.39 23.24 -6.79
N VAL A 56 -9.13 22.05 -6.28
CA VAL A 56 -9.92 21.39 -5.24
C VAL A 56 -9.08 21.22 -3.97
N TRP A 57 -9.67 21.55 -2.82
CA TRP A 57 -9.08 21.27 -1.51
C TRP A 57 -9.87 20.19 -0.80
N ILE A 58 -9.14 19.22 -0.24
CA ILE A 58 -9.68 18.21 0.68
C ILE A 58 -9.26 18.59 2.09
N ARG A 59 -10.20 18.80 2.99
CA ARG A 59 -9.95 19.26 4.36
C ARG A 59 -10.84 18.55 5.37
N SER A 60 -10.35 18.41 6.60
CA SER A 60 -11.10 17.80 7.68
C SER A 60 -12.10 18.76 8.32
N SER A 61 -13.34 18.30 8.50
CA SER A 61 -14.33 18.98 9.32
C SER A 61 -14.00 18.93 10.81
N HIS A 62 -13.22 17.95 11.24
CA HIS A 62 -12.77 17.80 12.63
C HIS A 62 -11.53 18.64 12.96
N ASN A 63 -10.75 19.02 11.93
CA ASN A 63 -9.54 19.86 12.07
C ASN A 63 -9.51 20.96 11.00
N PRO A 64 -10.38 21.99 11.08
CA PRO A 64 -10.48 23.02 10.06
C PRO A 64 -9.25 23.92 9.91
N SER A 65 -8.36 23.92 10.89
CA SER A 65 -7.09 24.68 10.84
C SER A 65 -6.02 24.00 9.97
N HIS A 66 -6.13 22.69 9.73
CA HIS A 66 -5.20 21.97 8.87
C HIS A 66 -5.36 22.42 7.41
N PRO A 67 -4.28 22.71 6.66
CA PRO A 67 -4.33 23.21 5.28
C PRO A 67 -5.01 22.22 4.32
N GLY A 68 -4.94 20.92 4.60
CA GLY A 68 -5.49 19.87 3.76
C GLY A 68 -4.63 19.53 2.56
N SER A 69 -5.21 18.86 1.56
CA SER A 69 -4.57 18.54 0.29
C SER A 69 -5.13 19.42 -0.81
N ARG A 70 -4.25 20.03 -1.61
CA ARG A 70 -4.61 20.79 -2.81
C ARG A 70 -4.48 19.91 -4.05
N ILE A 71 -5.51 19.84 -4.87
CA ILE A 71 -5.53 19.11 -6.15
C ILE A 71 -5.68 20.15 -7.27
N ALA A 72 -4.69 20.21 -8.16
CA ALA A 72 -4.69 21.19 -9.26
C ALA A 72 -3.71 20.76 -10.38
N ALA A 73 -3.83 21.36 -11.56
CA ALA A 73 -2.93 21.08 -12.69
C ALA A 73 -1.48 21.49 -12.41
N ASP A 74 -1.26 22.56 -11.64
CA ASP A 74 0.05 23.14 -11.31
C ASP A 74 0.65 22.59 -9.99
N ALA A 75 0.20 21.41 -9.53
CA ALA A 75 0.71 20.80 -8.31
C ALA A 75 2.22 20.51 -8.42
N ALA A 76 2.96 20.88 -7.34
CA ALA A 76 4.40 20.67 -7.30
C ALA A 76 4.74 19.18 -7.26
N GLN A 77 5.63 18.76 -8.16
CA GLN A 77 6.18 17.40 -8.22
C GLN A 77 7.40 17.29 -7.29
N ILE A 78 7.16 17.26 -5.98
CA ILE A 78 8.24 17.17 -4.98
C ILE A 78 8.71 15.73 -4.82
N ASP A 79 7.74 14.77 -4.84
CA ASP A 79 7.98 13.36 -4.64
C ASP A 79 7.65 12.56 -5.89
N ASN A 80 8.44 11.52 -6.16
CA ASN A 80 8.18 10.62 -7.28
C ASN A 80 6.89 9.82 -7.11
N ILE A 81 6.49 9.55 -5.86
CA ILE A 81 5.30 8.81 -5.49
C ILE A 81 4.45 9.64 -4.56
N LYS A 82 3.15 9.67 -4.83
CA LYS A 82 2.15 10.40 -4.04
C LYS A 82 1.34 9.51 -3.12
N GLY A 83 1.12 8.27 -3.48
CA GLY A 83 0.35 7.39 -2.62
C GLY A 83 0.44 5.93 -3.00
N ILE A 84 0.09 5.10 -2.03
CA ILE A 84 0.00 3.67 -2.18
C ILE A 84 -1.36 3.23 -1.68
N THR A 85 -2.06 2.45 -2.47
CA THR A 85 -3.44 2.09 -2.19
C THR A 85 -3.68 0.62 -2.45
N ALA A 86 -4.80 0.09 -1.92
CA ALA A 86 -5.19 -1.29 -2.14
C ALA A 86 -6.70 -1.42 -2.33
N ILE A 87 -7.10 -2.17 -3.34
CA ILE A 87 -8.48 -2.60 -3.56
C ILE A 87 -8.59 -4.08 -3.20
N GLY A 88 -9.46 -4.42 -2.25
CA GLY A 88 -9.83 -5.80 -1.93
C GLY A 88 -11.08 -6.25 -2.66
N GLY A 89 -11.46 -7.52 -2.44
CA GLY A 89 -12.66 -8.09 -3.02
C GLY A 89 -12.54 -8.33 -4.53
N MET A 90 -11.36 -8.69 -5.00
CA MET A 90 -11.05 -8.98 -6.39
C MET A 90 -10.87 -10.47 -6.63
N ALA A 91 -11.10 -10.88 -7.87
CA ALA A 91 -10.74 -12.21 -8.37
C ALA A 91 -9.98 -12.07 -9.69
N LEU A 92 -9.02 -12.98 -9.91
CA LEU A 92 -8.37 -13.13 -11.21
C LEU A 92 -9.13 -14.15 -12.05
N VAL A 93 -9.40 -13.81 -13.31
CA VAL A 93 -9.88 -14.75 -14.33
C VAL A 93 -8.81 -14.84 -15.41
N ASN A 94 -8.30 -16.05 -15.63
CA ASN A 94 -7.22 -16.31 -16.58
C ASN A 94 -7.72 -17.18 -17.72
N LEU A 95 -7.63 -16.67 -18.95
CA LEU A 95 -7.85 -17.40 -20.19
C LEU A 95 -6.47 -17.86 -20.70
N GLU A 96 -6.25 -19.16 -20.85
CA GLU A 96 -4.96 -19.73 -21.21
C GLU A 96 -5.07 -20.77 -22.31
N GLY A 97 -4.22 -20.62 -23.34
CA GLY A 97 -4.18 -21.61 -24.42
C GLY A 97 -3.18 -21.24 -25.53
N ALA A 98 -2.44 -22.24 -26.02
CA ALA A 98 -1.49 -22.08 -27.13
C ALA A 98 -2.18 -21.66 -28.44
N GLY A 99 -3.48 -21.96 -28.61
CA GLY A 99 -4.26 -21.58 -29.79
C GLY A 99 -4.58 -20.08 -29.89
N MET A 100 -4.22 -19.28 -28.91
CA MET A 100 -4.37 -17.82 -28.96
C MET A 100 -3.18 -17.13 -29.62
N ILE A 101 -2.02 -17.80 -29.70
CA ILE A 101 -0.76 -17.21 -30.18
C ILE A 101 -0.89 -16.81 -31.66
N GLY A 102 -0.71 -15.51 -31.95
CA GLY A 102 -0.79 -14.97 -33.30
C GLY A 102 -2.19 -14.95 -33.92
N VAL A 103 -3.25 -15.16 -33.13
CA VAL A 103 -4.65 -15.14 -33.59
C VAL A 103 -5.25 -13.74 -33.35
N PRO A 104 -5.44 -12.91 -34.39
CA PRO A 104 -6.04 -11.60 -34.23
C PRO A 104 -7.50 -11.70 -33.71
N GLY A 105 -7.88 -10.75 -32.82
CA GLY A 105 -9.26 -10.63 -32.36
C GLY A 105 -9.58 -11.43 -31.07
N THR A 106 -8.67 -12.23 -30.53
CA THR A 106 -8.87 -12.95 -29.26
C THR A 106 -9.25 -12.01 -28.11
N ALA A 107 -8.52 -10.91 -27.94
CA ALA A 107 -8.82 -9.91 -26.92
C ALA A 107 -10.16 -9.21 -27.18
N ASP A 108 -10.48 -8.83 -28.42
CA ASP A 108 -11.77 -8.23 -28.80
C ASP A 108 -12.94 -9.13 -28.39
N ARG A 109 -12.86 -10.43 -28.72
CA ARG A 109 -13.89 -11.41 -28.38
C ARG A 109 -14.04 -11.59 -26.86
N LEU A 110 -12.94 -11.65 -26.10
CA LEU A 110 -12.94 -11.74 -24.66
C LEU A 110 -13.63 -10.52 -24.02
N PHE A 111 -13.16 -9.32 -24.37
CA PHE A 111 -13.73 -8.09 -23.80
C PHE A 111 -15.14 -7.80 -24.34
N GLY A 112 -15.48 -8.24 -25.56
CA GLY A 112 -16.84 -8.20 -26.10
C GLY A 112 -17.82 -9.01 -25.27
N ALA A 113 -17.47 -10.27 -24.93
CA ALA A 113 -18.27 -11.13 -24.08
C ALA A 113 -18.49 -10.53 -22.68
N LEU A 114 -17.45 -9.99 -22.06
CA LEU A 114 -17.52 -9.32 -20.76
C LEU A 114 -18.40 -8.06 -20.81
N LYS A 115 -18.29 -7.26 -21.87
CA LYS A 115 -19.11 -6.06 -22.09
C LYS A 115 -20.60 -6.42 -22.19
N GLU A 116 -20.96 -7.41 -22.99
CA GLU A 116 -22.34 -7.86 -23.14
C GLU A 116 -22.93 -8.38 -21.81
N ALA A 117 -22.09 -9.01 -20.99
CA ALA A 117 -22.47 -9.45 -19.66
C ALA A 117 -22.47 -8.33 -18.60
N GLY A 118 -22.09 -7.10 -18.94
CA GLY A 118 -22.00 -5.98 -18.00
C GLY A 118 -20.92 -6.17 -16.93
N VAL A 119 -19.83 -6.88 -17.25
CA VAL A 119 -18.70 -7.10 -16.35
C VAL A 119 -17.63 -6.04 -16.60
N SER A 120 -17.32 -5.24 -15.57
CA SER A 120 -16.23 -4.26 -15.61
C SER A 120 -14.91 -4.93 -15.23
N VAL A 121 -13.86 -4.67 -16.01
CA VAL A 121 -12.51 -5.17 -15.76
C VAL A 121 -11.67 -4.10 -15.08
N THR A 122 -11.06 -4.43 -13.95
CA THR A 122 -10.26 -3.50 -13.13
C THR A 122 -8.78 -3.49 -13.54
N LEU A 123 -8.23 -4.65 -13.90
CA LEU A 123 -6.83 -4.82 -14.31
C LEU A 123 -6.75 -5.83 -15.44
N ILE A 124 -5.84 -5.58 -16.38
CA ILE A 124 -5.54 -6.47 -17.50
C ILE A 124 -4.03 -6.73 -17.50
N SER A 125 -3.66 -8.00 -17.53
CA SER A 125 -2.27 -8.42 -17.68
C SER A 125 -2.21 -9.48 -18.78
N GLN A 126 -1.45 -9.21 -19.83
CA GLN A 126 -1.24 -10.14 -20.93
C GLN A 126 0.27 -10.39 -21.08
N ALA A 127 0.69 -11.64 -21.07
CA ALA A 127 2.07 -12.00 -21.34
C ALA A 127 2.42 -11.75 -22.81
N SER A 128 3.67 -11.37 -23.08
CA SER A 128 4.17 -11.08 -24.44
C SER A 128 4.13 -12.30 -25.39
N SER A 129 3.98 -13.51 -24.84
CA SER A 129 3.82 -14.75 -25.61
C SER A 129 2.40 -14.94 -26.16
N GLU A 130 1.45 -14.05 -25.88
CA GLU A 130 0.04 -14.16 -26.23
C GLU A 130 -0.65 -15.50 -25.79
N HIS A 131 0.00 -16.23 -24.90
CA HIS A 131 -0.46 -17.53 -24.43
C HIS A 131 -1.56 -17.41 -23.36
N SER A 132 -1.64 -16.27 -22.68
CA SER A 132 -2.65 -16.05 -21.63
C SER A 132 -3.09 -14.58 -21.59
N ILE A 133 -4.36 -14.38 -21.24
CA ILE A 133 -4.94 -13.08 -20.86
C ILE A 133 -5.50 -13.22 -19.45
N CYS A 134 -4.91 -12.51 -18.51
CA CYS A 134 -5.35 -12.46 -17.12
C CYS A 134 -6.06 -11.14 -16.84
N ILE A 135 -7.25 -11.20 -16.29
CA ILE A 135 -8.03 -10.02 -15.90
C ILE A 135 -8.37 -10.08 -14.42
N ALA A 136 -8.42 -8.91 -13.76
CA ALA A 136 -9.01 -8.79 -12.44
C ALA A 136 -10.41 -8.18 -12.55
N VAL A 137 -11.35 -8.79 -11.86
CA VAL A 137 -12.75 -8.35 -11.76
C VAL A 137 -13.19 -8.37 -10.29
N PRO A 138 -14.24 -7.63 -9.90
CA PRO A 138 -14.84 -7.79 -8.57
C PRO A 138 -15.25 -9.25 -8.31
N SER A 139 -15.02 -9.74 -7.09
CA SER A 139 -15.26 -11.16 -6.75
C SER A 139 -16.72 -11.58 -6.92
N ASP A 140 -17.66 -10.67 -6.71
CA ASP A 140 -19.11 -10.92 -6.86
C ASP A 140 -19.55 -11.20 -8.29
N VAL A 141 -18.74 -10.84 -9.30
CA VAL A 141 -19.01 -11.11 -10.72
C VAL A 141 -18.05 -12.12 -11.34
N SER A 142 -17.08 -12.67 -10.59
CA SER A 142 -16.03 -13.56 -11.11
C SER A 142 -16.55 -14.81 -11.77
N ALA A 143 -17.52 -15.49 -11.14
CA ALA A 143 -18.15 -16.69 -11.69
C ALA A 143 -18.88 -16.40 -13.02
N ARG A 144 -19.58 -15.26 -13.10
CA ARG A 144 -20.24 -14.81 -14.33
C ARG A 144 -19.23 -14.47 -15.42
N ALA A 145 -18.16 -13.76 -15.06
CA ALA A 145 -17.07 -13.44 -15.98
C ALA A 145 -16.46 -14.71 -16.59
N ALA A 146 -16.13 -15.69 -15.75
CA ALA A 146 -15.57 -16.95 -16.22
C ALA A 146 -16.54 -17.72 -17.11
N GLN A 147 -17.84 -17.74 -16.78
CA GLN A 147 -18.84 -18.44 -17.59
C GLN A 147 -18.99 -17.82 -18.98
N VAL A 148 -19.15 -16.50 -19.09
CA VAL A 148 -19.28 -15.85 -20.40
C VAL A 148 -18.02 -15.98 -21.26
N ILE A 149 -16.84 -16.05 -20.64
CA ILE A 149 -15.60 -16.34 -21.36
C ILE A 149 -15.61 -17.78 -21.87
N ARG A 150 -15.98 -18.78 -21.04
CA ARG A 150 -16.11 -20.18 -21.50
C ARG A 150 -17.10 -20.33 -22.64
N ASP A 151 -18.23 -19.66 -22.58
CA ASP A 151 -19.26 -19.70 -23.63
C ASP A 151 -18.72 -19.06 -24.93
N ALA A 152 -18.00 -17.94 -24.81
CA ALA A 152 -17.42 -17.26 -25.96
C ALA A 152 -16.29 -18.07 -26.63
N PHE A 153 -15.61 -18.95 -25.92
CA PHE A 153 -14.49 -19.75 -26.42
C PHE A 153 -14.80 -21.28 -26.37
N ALA A 154 -16.07 -21.64 -26.47
CA ALA A 154 -16.51 -23.05 -26.32
C ALA A 154 -15.83 -23.98 -27.33
N ASP A 155 -15.78 -23.61 -28.61
CA ASP A 155 -15.20 -24.42 -29.68
C ASP A 155 -13.67 -24.62 -29.49
N GLU A 156 -12.98 -23.59 -29.02
CA GLU A 156 -11.53 -23.66 -28.76
C GLU A 156 -11.22 -24.46 -27.49
N LEU A 157 -12.11 -24.43 -26.49
CA LEU A 157 -12.02 -25.28 -25.32
C LEU A 157 -12.25 -26.74 -25.67
N GLU A 158 -13.27 -27.04 -26.51
CA GLU A 158 -13.57 -28.40 -26.97
C GLU A 158 -12.44 -28.96 -27.83
N SER A 159 -11.87 -28.15 -28.73
CA SER A 159 -10.73 -28.55 -29.58
C SER A 159 -9.37 -28.58 -28.86
N GLY A 160 -9.31 -28.09 -27.62
CA GLY A 160 -8.06 -28.01 -26.84
C GLY A 160 -7.09 -26.89 -27.30
N GLN A 161 -7.54 -25.98 -28.19
CA GLN A 161 -6.77 -24.79 -28.56
C GLN A 161 -6.65 -23.81 -27.39
N ILE A 162 -7.74 -23.65 -26.63
CA ILE A 162 -7.73 -23.04 -25.31
C ILE A 162 -7.76 -24.15 -24.28
N GLN A 163 -6.84 -24.11 -23.33
CA GLN A 163 -6.67 -25.17 -22.35
C GLN A 163 -7.62 -25.01 -21.18
N ARG A 164 -7.81 -23.76 -20.70
CA ARG A 164 -8.62 -23.51 -19.51
C ARG A 164 -9.04 -22.04 -19.35
N VAL A 165 -10.08 -21.88 -18.55
CA VAL A 165 -10.49 -20.61 -17.95
C VAL A 165 -10.53 -20.80 -16.45
N ASP A 166 -9.53 -20.27 -15.76
CA ASP A 166 -9.38 -20.42 -14.31
C ASP A 166 -9.84 -19.17 -13.58
N VAL A 167 -10.38 -19.36 -12.37
CA VAL A 167 -10.71 -18.28 -11.43
C VAL A 167 -9.87 -18.46 -10.18
N THR A 168 -9.26 -17.37 -9.71
CA THR A 168 -8.59 -17.30 -8.42
C THR A 168 -9.26 -16.20 -7.62
N ASP A 169 -10.04 -16.60 -6.63
CA ASP A 169 -10.75 -15.68 -5.72
C ASP A 169 -9.81 -15.13 -4.63
N ASP A 170 -10.34 -14.29 -3.76
CA ASP A 170 -9.66 -13.72 -2.60
C ASP A 170 -8.38 -12.95 -2.96
N GLN A 171 -8.46 -12.11 -3.98
CA GLN A 171 -7.36 -11.28 -4.42
C GLN A 171 -7.53 -9.81 -4.05
N SER A 172 -6.41 -9.12 -3.93
CA SER A 172 -6.35 -7.66 -3.76
C SER A 172 -5.33 -7.05 -4.73
N ILE A 173 -5.62 -5.84 -5.20
CA ILE A 173 -4.72 -5.07 -6.04
C ILE A 173 -4.04 -4.03 -5.15
N VAL A 174 -2.72 -4.02 -5.09
CA VAL A 174 -1.91 -2.97 -4.45
C VAL A 174 -1.28 -2.13 -5.54
N ALA A 175 -1.47 -0.82 -5.48
CA ALA A 175 -0.98 0.10 -6.49
C ALA A 175 -0.13 1.23 -5.89
N VAL A 176 0.96 1.57 -6.56
CA VAL A 176 1.80 2.74 -6.31
C VAL A 176 1.48 3.80 -7.35
N VAL A 177 1.20 5.02 -6.92
CA VAL A 177 0.73 6.12 -7.77
C VAL A 177 1.60 7.36 -7.62
N GLY A 178 1.94 7.99 -8.74
CA GLY A 178 2.63 9.28 -8.80
C GLY A 178 3.05 9.67 -10.21
N ASP A 179 2.80 10.91 -10.60
CA ASP A 179 3.23 11.44 -11.91
C ASP A 179 4.77 11.51 -12.02
N GLY A 180 5.47 11.70 -10.89
CA GLY A 180 6.95 11.72 -10.83
C GLY A 180 7.61 10.36 -11.04
N MET A 181 6.84 9.28 -11.19
CA MET A 181 7.37 7.95 -11.53
C MET A 181 7.82 7.89 -12.99
N ALA A 182 7.15 8.65 -13.88
CA ALA A 182 7.41 8.61 -15.30
C ALA A 182 8.87 8.99 -15.60
N GLY A 183 9.57 8.12 -16.34
CA GLY A 183 10.98 8.30 -16.66
C GLY A 183 11.96 8.17 -15.51
N THR A 184 11.51 7.78 -14.30
CA THR A 184 12.36 7.59 -13.12
C THR A 184 12.78 6.13 -12.96
N PRO A 185 14.07 5.79 -13.22
CA PRO A 185 14.55 4.42 -13.09
C PRO A 185 14.47 3.92 -11.64
N GLY A 186 14.18 2.63 -11.47
CA GLY A 186 14.26 1.95 -10.19
C GLY A 186 12.96 1.90 -9.38
N ILE A 187 11.90 2.63 -9.76
CA ILE A 187 10.63 2.63 -9.04
C ILE A 187 10.03 1.22 -8.96
N ALA A 188 9.92 0.52 -10.09
CA ALA A 188 9.41 -0.86 -10.13
C ALA A 188 10.29 -1.80 -9.31
N ALA A 189 11.62 -1.69 -9.43
CA ALA A 189 12.55 -2.51 -8.64
C ALA A 189 12.36 -2.28 -7.13
N ARG A 190 12.16 -1.02 -6.70
CA ARG A 190 11.88 -0.67 -5.30
C ARG A 190 10.56 -1.27 -4.84
N PHE A 191 9.49 -1.12 -5.62
CA PHE A 191 8.17 -1.65 -5.30
C PHE A 191 8.20 -3.18 -5.13
N PHE A 192 8.62 -3.91 -6.15
CA PHE A 192 8.68 -5.38 -6.07
C PHE A 192 9.73 -5.88 -5.08
N GLY A 193 10.83 -5.14 -4.89
CA GLY A 193 11.82 -5.45 -3.87
C GLY A 193 11.28 -5.35 -2.43
N THR A 194 10.36 -4.41 -2.15
CA THR A 194 9.71 -4.32 -0.83
C THR A 194 8.74 -5.47 -0.60
N LEU A 195 7.93 -5.83 -1.61
CA LEU A 195 7.02 -6.98 -1.53
C LEU A 195 7.80 -8.29 -1.33
N SER A 196 8.91 -8.46 -2.07
CA SER A 196 9.78 -9.64 -1.97
C SER A 196 10.40 -9.78 -0.57
N ARG A 197 10.93 -8.70 0.01
CA ARG A 197 11.49 -8.73 1.38
C ARG A 197 10.44 -9.06 2.44
N ALA A 198 9.20 -8.63 2.21
CA ALA A 198 8.07 -8.99 3.06
C ALA A 198 7.53 -10.41 2.79
N GLY A 199 8.16 -11.19 1.92
CA GLY A 199 7.73 -12.55 1.60
C GLY A 199 6.41 -12.65 0.85
N ILE A 200 5.99 -11.58 0.15
CA ILE A 200 4.69 -11.50 -0.53
C ILE A 200 4.83 -11.97 -1.97
N ASN A 201 3.98 -12.92 -2.36
CA ASN A 201 3.89 -13.40 -3.73
C ASN A 201 3.03 -12.47 -4.59
N VAL A 202 3.49 -12.16 -5.81
CA VAL A 202 2.76 -11.34 -6.79
C VAL A 202 2.17 -12.26 -7.85
N ARG A 203 0.83 -12.22 -8.00
CA ARG A 203 0.08 -13.06 -8.95
C ARG A 203 0.00 -12.48 -10.36
N ALA A 204 -0.19 -11.16 -10.44
CA ALA A 204 -0.24 -10.44 -11.71
C ALA A 204 0.29 -9.02 -11.53
N ILE A 205 0.77 -8.43 -12.61
CA ILE A 205 1.36 -7.09 -12.64
C ILE A 205 0.75 -6.32 -13.81
N ALA A 206 0.45 -5.04 -13.60
CA ALA A 206 0.09 -4.12 -14.66
C ALA A 206 0.80 -2.78 -14.46
N GLN A 207 1.34 -2.25 -15.56
CA GLN A 207 1.90 -0.90 -15.65
C GLN A 207 1.58 -0.34 -17.03
N GLY A 208 0.88 0.78 -17.08
CA GLY A 208 0.61 1.49 -18.34
C GLY A 208 1.83 2.25 -18.84
N SER A 209 1.84 2.60 -20.14
CA SER A 209 2.90 3.40 -20.75
C SER A 209 2.96 4.85 -20.24
N SER A 210 1.95 5.30 -19.50
CA SER A 210 1.99 6.59 -18.79
C SER A 210 2.90 6.57 -17.57
N GLU A 211 3.29 5.37 -17.09
CA GLU A 211 4.13 5.14 -15.92
C GLU A 211 3.62 5.80 -14.62
N ARG A 212 2.34 6.18 -14.55
CA ARG A 212 1.72 6.89 -13.41
C ARG A 212 1.32 5.97 -12.28
N ASN A 213 1.12 4.68 -12.60
CA ASN A 213 0.87 3.65 -11.60
C ASN A 213 1.62 2.36 -11.92
N ILE A 214 1.89 1.59 -10.89
CA ILE A 214 2.31 0.20 -10.96
C ILE A 214 1.40 -0.57 -10.03
N SER A 215 0.69 -1.57 -10.56
CA SER A 215 -0.26 -2.40 -9.83
C SER A 215 0.24 -3.82 -9.72
N ALA A 216 0.12 -4.40 -8.53
CA ALA A 216 0.42 -5.81 -8.25
C ALA A 216 -0.81 -6.48 -7.62
N VAL A 217 -1.15 -7.65 -8.09
CA VAL A 217 -2.19 -8.49 -7.48
C VAL A 217 -1.54 -9.43 -6.48
N VAL A 218 -2.07 -9.46 -5.27
CA VAL A 218 -1.62 -10.29 -4.15
C VAL A 218 -2.81 -11.00 -3.50
N ASP A 219 -2.54 -12.03 -2.70
CA ASP A 219 -3.60 -12.68 -1.92
C ASP A 219 -4.16 -11.69 -0.88
N SER A 220 -5.48 -11.74 -0.64
CA SER A 220 -6.17 -10.70 0.17
C SER A 220 -5.73 -10.66 1.65
N ASP A 221 -5.33 -11.78 2.21
CA ASP A 221 -4.79 -11.87 3.57
C ASP A 221 -3.42 -11.16 3.70
N GLU A 222 -2.65 -11.08 2.61
CA GLU A 222 -1.37 -10.37 2.55
C GLU A 222 -1.51 -8.87 2.20
N ALA A 223 -2.69 -8.40 1.79
CA ALA A 223 -2.88 -7.05 1.25
C ALA A 223 -2.47 -5.92 2.22
N THR A 224 -2.72 -6.07 3.53
CA THR A 224 -2.29 -5.07 4.52
C THR A 224 -0.78 -5.08 4.71
N LYS A 225 -0.17 -6.27 4.73
CA LYS A 225 1.29 -6.43 4.81
C LYS A 225 1.95 -5.83 3.56
N ALA A 226 1.39 -6.09 2.37
CA ALA A 226 1.86 -5.53 1.11
C ALA A 226 1.78 -3.99 1.08
N LEU A 227 0.66 -3.43 1.55
CA LEU A 227 0.47 -1.99 1.64
C LEU A 227 1.49 -1.33 2.59
N ARG A 228 1.71 -1.91 3.77
CA ARG A 228 2.71 -1.44 4.75
C ARG A 228 4.13 -1.55 4.21
N ALA A 229 4.49 -2.68 3.61
CA ALA A 229 5.81 -2.89 3.02
C ALA A 229 6.10 -1.89 1.90
N ALA A 230 5.16 -1.71 0.97
CA ALA A 230 5.30 -0.73 -0.10
C ALA A 230 5.40 0.70 0.46
N HIS A 231 4.52 1.10 1.39
CA HIS A 231 4.58 2.43 2.01
C HIS A 231 5.91 2.67 2.72
N SER A 232 6.37 1.74 3.54
CA SER A 232 7.68 1.82 4.20
C SER A 232 8.82 1.95 3.19
N GLY A 233 8.74 1.20 2.10
CA GLY A 233 9.73 1.24 1.04
C GLY A 233 9.87 2.60 0.36
N PHE A 234 8.83 3.41 0.29
CA PHE A 234 8.85 4.70 -0.40
C PHE A 234 8.82 5.93 0.51
N TYR A 235 8.20 5.81 1.67
CA TYR A 235 8.00 6.95 2.59
C TYR A 235 8.92 6.93 3.79
N LEU A 236 9.46 5.77 4.16
CA LEU A 236 10.41 5.71 5.25
C LEU A 236 11.84 5.83 4.76
N SER A 237 12.67 6.44 5.58
CA SER A 237 14.11 6.46 5.35
C SER A 237 14.65 5.03 5.34
N HIS A 238 15.60 4.73 4.45
CA HIS A 238 16.38 3.49 4.52
C HIS A 238 17.15 3.34 5.84
N LYS A 239 17.24 4.39 6.62
CA LYS A 239 17.87 4.44 7.95
C LYS A 239 16.84 4.55 9.08
N THR A 240 15.60 4.09 8.86
CA THR A 240 14.62 3.96 9.96
C THR A 240 14.98 2.74 10.81
N ILE A 241 15.14 2.96 12.11
CA ILE A 241 15.46 1.93 13.09
C ILE A 241 14.34 1.83 14.11
N SER A 242 13.69 0.67 14.15
CA SER A 242 12.75 0.29 15.19
C SER A 242 13.52 -0.12 16.44
N ILE A 243 13.17 0.42 17.58
CA ILE A 243 13.88 0.21 18.85
C ILE A 243 12.89 -0.35 19.87
N GLY A 244 13.25 -1.48 20.47
CA GLY A 244 12.66 -1.99 21.71
C GLY A 244 13.62 -1.80 22.86
N LEU A 245 13.14 -1.35 24.02
CA LEU A 245 13.93 -1.20 25.23
C LEU A 245 13.36 -2.07 26.34
N ILE A 246 14.20 -2.94 26.89
CA ILE A 246 13.89 -3.76 28.05
C ILE A 246 14.62 -3.16 29.27
N GLY A 247 13.91 -2.95 30.38
CA GLY A 247 14.46 -2.42 31.61
C GLY A 247 14.60 -0.90 31.61
N PRO A 248 13.50 -0.13 31.67
CA PRO A 248 13.54 1.35 31.77
C PRO A 248 13.86 1.81 33.20
N GLY A 249 14.95 1.28 33.76
CA GLY A 249 15.56 1.72 35.02
C GLY A 249 16.42 2.99 34.80
N ILE A 250 17.38 3.24 35.68
CA ILE A 250 18.25 4.45 35.62
C ILE A 250 18.93 4.59 34.25
N VAL A 251 19.52 3.48 33.73
CA VAL A 251 20.23 3.47 32.45
C VAL A 251 19.24 3.59 31.28
N GLY A 252 18.18 2.79 31.27
CA GLY A 252 17.17 2.83 30.23
C GLY A 252 16.49 4.19 30.10
N GLN A 253 16.11 4.83 31.23
CA GLN A 253 15.57 6.19 31.21
C GLN A 253 16.57 7.23 30.70
N ALA A 254 17.86 7.09 31.03
CA ALA A 254 18.88 7.98 30.51
C ALA A 254 19.02 7.84 29.00
N LEU A 255 18.95 6.63 28.48
CA LEU A 255 18.96 6.35 27.03
C LEU A 255 17.72 6.92 26.34
N LEU A 256 16.50 6.68 26.88
CA LEU A 256 15.26 7.23 26.31
C LEU A 256 15.31 8.77 26.20
N ARG A 257 15.79 9.45 27.25
CA ARG A 257 15.99 10.90 27.23
C ARG A 257 17.03 11.38 26.21
N GLN A 258 18.08 10.58 25.96
CA GLN A 258 19.07 10.90 24.92
C GLN A 258 18.50 10.71 23.52
N LEU A 259 17.75 9.63 23.31
CA LEU A 259 17.06 9.38 22.03
C LEU A 259 16.08 10.51 21.71
N ASP A 260 15.26 10.92 22.69
CA ASP A 260 14.33 12.03 22.54
C ASP A 260 15.03 13.32 22.11
N LYS A 261 16.08 13.73 22.84
CA LYS A 261 16.83 14.96 22.57
C LYS A 261 17.57 14.97 21.24
N GLN A 262 17.95 13.79 20.71
CA GLN A 262 18.74 13.69 19.49
C GLN A 262 17.92 13.31 18.26
N ALA A 263 16.66 12.91 18.44
CA ALA A 263 15.82 12.37 17.37
C ALA A 263 15.73 13.32 16.16
N ASP A 264 15.36 14.57 16.39
CA ASP A 264 15.21 15.57 15.32
C ASP A 264 16.55 15.85 14.62
N ARG A 265 17.64 16.01 15.38
CA ARG A 265 18.96 16.21 14.80
C ARG A 265 19.41 15.02 13.94
N LEU A 266 19.18 13.79 14.40
CA LEU A 266 19.54 12.58 13.68
C LEU A 266 18.71 12.44 12.40
N ALA A 267 17.43 12.80 12.44
CA ALA A 267 16.57 12.82 11.28
C ALA A 267 17.05 13.85 10.25
N GLU A 268 17.29 15.10 10.66
CA GLU A 268 17.64 16.18 9.75
C GLU A 268 19.07 16.07 9.18
N GLN A 269 20.07 15.78 10.03
CA GLN A 269 21.48 15.81 9.61
C GLN A 269 21.97 14.49 9.02
N PHE A 270 21.41 13.36 9.44
CA PHE A 270 21.90 12.02 9.08
C PHE A 270 20.86 11.19 8.33
N ASN A 271 19.64 11.73 8.12
CA ASN A 271 18.50 11.01 7.58
C ASN A 271 18.23 9.70 8.34
N LEU A 272 18.41 9.73 9.66
CA LEU A 272 18.27 8.60 10.57
C LEU A 272 17.01 8.78 11.42
N ASP A 273 15.98 7.97 11.17
CA ASP A 273 14.71 7.99 11.90
C ASP A 273 14.72 6.90 12.98
N LEU A 274 14.87 7.30 14.24
CA LEU A 274 14.87 6.39 15.40
C LEU A 274 13.46 6.34 16.00
N ARG A 275 12.90 5.14 16.10
CA ARG A 275 11.55 4.91 16.61
C ARG A 275 11.58 3.94 17.77
N VAL A 276 11.47 4.43 19.00
CA VAL A 276 11.20 3.55 20.13
C VAL A 276 9.73 3.13 20.04
N ARG A 277 9.51 1.86 19.73
CA ARG A 277 8.17 1.28 19.51
C ARG A 277 7.72 0.39 20.66
N ALA A 278 8.63 -0.08 21.46
CA ALA A 278 8.28 -0.94 22.60
C ALA A 278 9.19 -0.66 23.79
N ILE A 279 8.59 -0.63 24.98
CA ILE A 279 9.32 -0.57 26.26
C ILE A 279 8.75 -1.66 27.15
N ALA A 280 9.62 -2.52 27.73
CA ALA A 280 9.21 -3.59 28.62
C ALA A 280 9.83 -3.44 30.02
N ARG A 281 9.02 -3.66 31.04
CA ARG A 281 9.39 -3.94 32.44
C ARG A 281 9.28 -5.45 32.70
N SER A 282 9.58 -5.89 33.91
CA SER A 282 9.54 -7.32 34.25
C SER A 282 8.15 -7.98 34.13
N GLN A 283 7.06 -7.22 34.32
CA GLN A 283 5.70 -7.76 34.32
C GLN A 283 4.80 -7.13 33.26
N THR A 284 5.11 -5.93 32.80
CA THR A 284 4.29 -5.19 31.86
C THR A 284 5.14 -4.54 30.76
N MET A 285 4.55 -4.37 29.57
CA MET A 285 5.14 -3.68 28.45
C MET A 285 4.16 -2.71 27.79
N VAL A 286 4.68 -1.69 27.13
CA VAL A 286 3.92 -0.76 26.29
C VAL A 286 4.40 -0.87 24.85
N LEU A 287 3.46 -0.94 23.90
CA LEU A 287 3.71 -1.10 22.48
C LEU A 287 3.10 0.09 21.73
N GLY A 288 3.91 0.80 20.94
CA GLY A 288 3.48 1.93 20.12
C GLY A 288 3.46 1.57 18.64
N GLU A 289 2.36 1.82 17.96
CA GLU A 289 2.22 1.50 16.54
C GLU A 289 3.25 2.20 15.67
N ARG A 290 3.53 3.47 15.89
CA ARG A 290 4.50 4.26 15.14
C ARG A 290 5.76 4.52 15.95
N ARG A 291 5.64 5.23 17.04
CA ARG A 291 6.66 5.49 18.06
C ARG A 291 5.98 5.89 19.36
N LEU A 292 6.61 5.60 20.48
CA LEU A 292 6.19 6.09 21.79
C LEU A 292 6.60 7.55 21.96
N ASP A 293 5.79 8.31 22.69
CA ASP A 293 6.16 9.66 23.14
C ASP A 293 7.20 9.53 24.25
N LEU A 294 8.47 9.78 23.93
CA LEU A 294 9.58 9.57 24.86
C LEU A 294 9.65 10.65 25.96
N ALA A 295 8.97 11.78 25.78
CA ALA A 295 8.90 12.80 26.82
C ALA A 295 7.98 12.39 27.97
N ASN A 296 6.88 11.65 27.64
CA ASN A 296 5.82 11.29 28.57
C ASN A 296 5.51 9.78 28.60
N TRP A 297 6.48 8.93 28.22
CA TRP A 297 6.28 7.49 28.03
C TRP A 297 5.78 6.75 29.29
N ASP A 298 6.06 7.26 30.48
CA ASP A 298 5.67 6.69 31.77
C ASP A 298 4.34 7.25 32.33
N GLU A 299 3.88 8.40 31.87
CA GLU A 299 2.66 9.04 32.38
C GLU A 299 1.40 8.22 32.03
N SER A 300 1.32 7.62 30.84
CA SER A 300 0.22 6.77 30.41
C SER A 300 0.50 5.27 30.55
N TRP A 301 1.54 4.90 31.30
CA TRP A 301 1.95 3.49 31.42
C TRP A 301 0.83 2.59 31.88
N ASP A 302 0.16 2.94 32.98
CA ASP A 302 -0.85 2.11 33.62
C ASP A 302 -2.13 1.94 32.75
N GLU A 303 -2.37 2.86 31.83
CA GLU A 303 -3.51 2.81 30.92
C GLU A 303 -3.21 1.99 29.65
N GLN A 304 -1.95 1.94 29.20
CA GLN A 304 -1.55 1.34 27.92
C GLN A 304 -0.78 0.02 28.09
N ALA A 305 -0.33 -0.28 29.31
CA ALA A 305 0.51 -1.44 29.54
C ALA A 305 -0.27 -2.76 29.46
N VAL A 306 0.32 -3.71 28.77
CA VAL A 306 -0.12 -5.11 28.69
C VAL A 306 0.88 -6.01 29.43
N GLU A 307 0.51 -7.25 29.72
CA GLU A 307 1.43 -8.24 30.30
C GLU A 307 2.65 -8.46 29.40
N THR A 308 3.84 -8.56 29.99
CA THR A 308 5.09 -8.77 29.22
C THR A 308 5.09 -10.15 28.56
N ASP A 309 5.13 -10.15 27.25
CA ASP A 309 5.37 -11.29 26.38
C ASP A 309 6.55 -10.92 25.46
N LEU A 310 7.68 -11.61 25.64
CA LEU A 310 8.90 -11.29 24.90
C LEU A 310 8.83 -11.67 23.41
N ASP A 311 8.05 -12.68 23.06
CA ASP A 311 7.85 -13.06 21.65
C ASP A 311 6.98 -12.02 20.95
N ALA A 312 5.90 -11.56 21.59
CA ALA A 312 5.08 -10.45 21.08
C ALA A 312 5.86 -9.13 21.03
N PHE A 313 6.74 -8.87 22.00
CA PHE A 313 7.63 -7.70 22.04
C PHE A 313 8.60 -7.72 20.84
N GLU A 314 9.27 -8.85 20.62
CA GLU A 314 10.21 -9.00 19.49
C GLU A 314 9.49 -8.83 18.15
N ALA A 315 8.37 -9.52 17.95
CA ALA A 315 7.58 -9.40 16.72
C ALA A 315 7.08 -7.97 16.47
N HIS A 316 6.74 -7.22 17.53
CA HIS A 316 6.33 -5.82 17.41
C HIS A 316 7.51 -4.89 17.04
N VAL A 317 8.69 -5.13 17.61
CA VAL A 317 9.91 -4.33 17.32
C VAL A 317 10.46 -4.65 15.94
N ASN A 318 10.38 -5.88 15.49
CA ASN A 318 10.96 -6.39 14.25
C ASN A 318 9.89 -6.81 13.21
N PRO A 319 8.97 -5.94 12.80
CA PRO A 319 7.99 -6.28 11.77
C PRO A 319 8.64 -6.28 10.39
N ASP A 320 8.17 -7.14 9.50
CA ASP A 320 8.69 -7.34 8.13
C ASP A 320 8.78 -6.07 7.27
N HIS A 321 8.03 -5.02 7.62
CA HIS A 321 7.96 -3.78 6.83
C HIS A 321 8.96 -2.70 7.27
N LEU A 322 9.66 -2.86 8.40
CA LEU A 322 10.69 -1.91 8.84
C LEU A 322 12.09 -2.41 8.47
N PRO A 323 12.97 -1.51 7.97
CA PRO A 323 14.26 -1.93 7.41
C PRO A 323 15.26 -2.43 8.46
N HIS A 324 15.19 -1.93 9.69
CA HIS A 324 16.10 -2.28 10.77
C HIS A 324 15.38 -2.32 12.11
N ALA A 325 15.73 -3.29 12.95
CA ALA A 325 15.25 -3.42 14.31
C ALA A 325 16.40 -3.64 15.29
N VAL A 326 16.28 -3.08 16.49
CA VAL A 326 17.25 -3.24 17.58
C VAL A 326 16.48 -3.41 18.89
N ILE A 327 16.83 -4.43 19.65
CA ILE A 327 16.39 -4.58 21.04
C ILE A 327 17.57 -4.23 21.95
N ILE A 328 17.33 -3.35 22.91
CA ILE A 328 18.33 -2.86 23.86
C ILE A 328 17.90 -3.32 25.25
N ASP A 329 18.73 -4.16 25.85
CA ASP A 329 18.53 -4.61 27.24
C ASP A 329 19.32 -3.71 28.20
N CYS A 330 18.60 -3.03 29.09
CA CYS A 330 19.11 -2.17 30.15
C CYS A 330 18.76 -2.71 31.53
N THR A 331 18.44 -4.00 31.65
CA THR A 331 18.15 -4.63 32.94
C THR A 331 19.42 -4.71 33.80
N ALA A 332 19.24 -4.66 35.11
CA ALA A 332 20.36 -4.93 36.03
C ALA A 332 20.68 -6.43 35.98
N SER A 333 21.93 -6.76 35.74
CA SER A 333 22.40 -8.13 35.85
C SER A 333 22.95 -8.34 37.27
N ASP A 334 22.34 -9.23 38.00
CA ASP A 334 22.89 -9.72 39.28
C ASP A 334 23.88 -10.84 38.96
N TYR A 335 25.14 -10.49 38.69
CA TYR A 335 26.27 -11.40 38.72
C TYR A 335 27.03 -11.26 40.03
#